data_908a8aebd9febdd227d69a39ae900363
#
_entry.id   908a8aebd9febdd227d69a39ae900363
#
_cell.length_a   1.000
_cell.length_b   1.000
_cell.length_c   1.000
_cell.angle_alpha   90.00
_cell.angle_beta   90.00
_cell.angle_gamma   90.00
#
_symmetry.space_group_name_H-M   'P 1'
#
loop_
_entity.id
_entity.type
_entity.pdbx_description
1 polymer ?
#
loop_
_entity_poly.entity_id
_entity_poly.type
_entity_poly.pdbx_seq_one_letter_code
_entity_poly.pdbx_strand_id
1 'polypeptide(L)'
;SGALRGDAYHHLMERLDFGTMKPETGAVQQAAEQYIAAGVYTAEEYALVEPADIAKMLGSPLGRRMAAAAGQGLLYREQPFVLGIPVASTVSSESLHGKALRTTQEAVGSTDEWTMVQGIIDAFFYEDGEIVLMDYKTDRLYREEDFRERYGIQLEYYRRALEQITGKQVKETWIYSFTLGRAIRL
;
A
#
# COMPACT_ATOMS: atom_id res chain seq x y z
N SER A 1 -12.01 12.33 -10.39
CA SER A 1 -10.57 12.54 -10.56
C SER A 1 -9.82 11.26 -10.23
N GLY A 2 -8.55 11.14 -10.68
CA GLY A 2 -7.72 9.95 -10.41
C GLY A 2 -7.52 9.71 -8.90
N ALA A 3 -7.38 10.77 -8.13
CA ALA A 3 -7.24 10.69 -6.67
C ALA A 3 -8.45 10.04 -5.99
N LEU A 4 -9.67 10.46 -6.33
CA LEU A 4 -10.90 9.86 -5.77
C LEU A 4 -11.04 8.36 -6.10
N ARG A 5 -10.61 7.96 -7.31
CA ARG A 5 -10.57 6.55 -7.67
C ARG A 5 -9.56 5.78 -6.82
N GLY A 6 -8.38 6.34 -6.62
CA GLY A 6 -7.37 5.77 -5.74
C GLY A 6 -7.92 5.54 -4.32
N ASP A 7 -8.53 6.58 -3.74
CA ASP A 7 -9.12 6.51 -2.41
C ASP A 7 -10.18 5.41 -2.29
N ALA A 8 -11.06 5.31 -3.27
CA ALA A 8 -12.13 4.32 -3.29
C ALA A 8 -11.57 2.88 -3.31
N TYR A 9 -10.51 2.61 -4.11
CA TYR A 9 -9.84 1.31 -4.10
C TYR A 9 -9.17 1.02 -2.76
N HIS A 10 -8.41 1.97 -2.20
CA HIS A 10 -7.74 1.78 -0.91
C HIS A 10 -8.75 1.53 0.21
N HIS A 11 -9.83 2.30 0.29
CA HIS A 11 -10.88 2.10 1.30
C HIS A 11 -11.54 0.73 1.20
N LEU A 12 -11.77 0.22 -0.01
CA LEU A 12 -12.33 -1.13 -0.17
C LEU A 12 -11.30 -2.20 0.20
N MET A 13 -10.06 -2.09 -0.28
CA MET A 13 -8.99 -3.04 0.03
C MET A 13 -8.67 -3.12 1.53
N GLU A 14 -8.76 -2.00 2.25
CA GLU A 14 -8.60 -1.94 3.70
C GLU A 14 -9.63 -2.80 4.45
N ARG A 15 -10.85 -2.88 3.93
CA ARG A 15 -11.99 -3.54 4.59
C ARG A 15 -12.16 -5.00 4.25
N LEU A 16 -11.64 -5.44 3.09
CA LEU A 16 -11.80 -6.83 2.66
C LEU A 16 -11.12 -7.80 3.63
N ASP A 17 -11.83 -8.85 4.00
CA ASP A 17 -11.24 -9.96 4.76
C ASP A 17 -10.50 -10.91 3.82
N PHE A 18 -9.21 -10.68 3.67
CA PHE A 18 -8.35 -11.49 2.79
C PHE A 18 -8.32 -12.97 3.16
N GLY A 19 -8.53 -13.30 4.44
CA GLY A 19 -8.47 -14.69 4.91
C GLY A 19 -9.67 -15.54 4.45
N THR A 20 -10.80 -14.90 4.18
CA THR A 20 -12.04 -15.59 3.81
C THR A 20 -12.59 -15.20 2.44
N MET A 21 -12.10 -14.09 1.86
CA MET A 21 -12.59 -13.56 0.59
C MET A 21 -12.24 -14.48 -0.58
N LYS A 22 -13.26 -14.90 -1.33
CA LYS A 22 -13.05 -15.59 -2.60
C LYS A 22 -12.61 -14.62 -3.69
N PRO A 23 -11.68 -15.02 -4.57
CA PRO A 23 -11.20 -14.18 -5.68
C PRO A 23 -12.22 -14.19 -6.86
N GLU A 24 -13.44 -13.82 -6.56
CA GLU A 24 -14.59 -13.83 -7.47
C GLU A 24 -15.25 -12.45 -7.48
N THR A 25 -15.60 -11.94 -8.66
CA THR A 25 -16.23 -10.63 -8.80
C THR A 25 -17.48 -10.50 -7.94
N GLY A 26 -18.34 -11.54 -7.93
CA GLY A 26 -19.57 -11.54 -7.14
C GLY A 26 -19.32 -11.49 -5.62
N ALA A 27 -18.25 -12.10 -5.13
CA ALA A 27 -17.87 -12.03 -3.72
C ALA A 27 -17.43 -10.61 -3.33
N VAL A 28 -16.67 -9.94 -4.18
CA VAL A 28 -16.24 -8.55 -3.97
C VAL A 28 -17.45 -7.61 -4.00
N GLN A 29 -18.38 -7.79 -4.93
CA GLN A 29 -19.62 -7.02 -5.02
C GLN A 29 -20.44 -7.16 -3.74
N GLN A 30 -20.68 -8.39 -3.31
CA GLN A 30 -21.44 -8.67 -2.09
C GLN A 30 -20.79 -8.04 -0.85
N ALA A 31 -19.47 -8.09 -0.73
CA ALA A 31 -18.76 -7.45 0.37
C ALA A 31 -18.93 -5.92 0.34
N ALA A 32 -18.77 -5.30 -0.83
CA ALA A 32 -18.96 -3.85 -0.99
C ALA A 32 -20.39 -3.42 -0.63
N GLU A 33 -21.41 -4.17 -1.06
CA GLU A 33 -22.82 -3.91 -0.70
C GLU A 33 -23.05 -4.00 0.82
N GLN A 34 -22.44 -4.98 1.49
CA GLN A 34 -22.50 -5.10 2.95
C GLN A 34 -21.83 -3.91 3.65
N TYR A 35 -20.70 -3.42 3.15
CA TYR A 35 -20.01 -2.25 3.71
C TYR A 35 -20.80 -0.97 3.49
N ILE A 36 -21.47 -0.82 2.34
CA ILE A 36 -22.38 0.30 2.07
C ILE A 36 -23.58 0.25 3.05
N ALA A 37 -24.21 -0.90 3.21
CA ALA A 37 -25.33 -1.08 4.13
C ALA A 37 -24.94 -0.81 5.59
N ALA A 38 -23.68 -1.11 5.96
CA ALA A 38 -23.12 -0.81 7.28
C ALA A 38 -22.68 0.65 7.44
N GLY A 39 -22.73 1.47 6.39
CA GLY A 39 -22.32 2.89 6.42
C GLY A 39 -20.81 3.11 6.54
N VAL A 40 -19.99 2.10 6.26
CA VAL A 40 -18.50 2.19 6.32
C VAL A 40 -17.84 2.34 4.95
N TYR A 41 -18.65 2.30 3.90
CA TYR A 41 -18.27 2.56 2.52
C TYR A 41 -19.43 3.25 1.80
N THR A 42 -19.20 4.02 0.77
CA THR A 42 -20.27 4.74 0.09
C THR A 42 -20.55 4.19 -1.31
N ALA A 43 -21.78 4.41 -1.80
CA ALA A 43 -22.15 4.04 -3.17
C ALA A 43 -21.37 4.85 -4.22
N GLU A 44 -21.03 6.10 -3.89
CA GLU A 44 -20.22 6.99 -4.73
C GLU A 44 -18.78 6.49 -4.85
N GLU A 45 -18.18 6.00 -3.78
CA GLU A 45 -16.86 5.35 -3.83
C GLU A 45 -16.94 4.06 -4.64
N TYR A 46 -17.95 3.24 -4.39
CA TYR A 46 -18.13 1.98 -5.11
C TYR A 46 -18.29 2.19 -6.63
N ALA A 47 -18.93 3.25 -7.05
CA ALA A 47 -19.07 3.59 -8.48
C ALA A 47 -17.73 3.90 -9.18
N LEU A 48 -16.64 4.13 -8.42
CA LEU A 48 -15.29 4.36 -8.93
C LEU A 48 -14.43 3.09 -8.98
N VAL A 49 -14.91 1.99 -8.42
CA VAL A 49 -14.19 0.72 -8.32
C VAL A 49 -14.74 -0.29 -9.32
N GLU A 50 -13.84 -1.01 -9.98
CA GLU A 50 -14.21 -2.17 -10.79
C GLU A 50 -13.99 -3.45 -9.97
N PRO A 51 -15.04 -4.14 -9.52
CA PRO A 51 -14.89 -5.32 -8.66
C PRO A 51 -14.08 -6.46 -9.28
N ALA A 52 -14.09 -6.56 -10.61
CA ALA A 52 -13.30 -7.55 -11.34
C ALA A 52 -11.79 -7.31 -11.19
N ASP A 53 -11.34 -6.05 -11.09
CA ASP A 53 -9.93 -5.71 -10.86
C ASP A 53 -9.47 -6.22 -9.50
N ILE A 54 -10.32 -6.06 -8.48
CA ILE A 54 -10.04 -6.54 -7.13
C ILE A 54 -10.05 -8.07 -7.07
N ALA A 55 -11.04 -8.71 -7.69
CA ALA A 55 -11.09 -10.18 -7.79
C ALA A 55 -9.82 -10.73 -8.47
N LYS A 56 -9.35 -10.06 -9.53
CA LYS A 56 -8.10 -10.41 -10.22
C LYS A 56 -6.88 -10.27 -9.29
N MET A 57 -6.82 -9.21 -8.50
CA MET A 57 -5.76 -9.02 -7.51
C MET A 57 -5.76 -10.14 -6.47
N LEU A 58 -6.92 -10.44 -5.88
CA LEU A 58 -7.08 -11.52 -4.90
C LEU A 58 -6.67 -12.89 -5.45
N GLY A 59 -6.97 -13.18 -6.71
CA GLY A 59 -6.61 -14.40 -7.41
C GLY A 59 -5.16 -14.45 -7.91
N SER A 60 -4.41 -13.34 -7.85
CA SER A 60 -3.01 -13.29 -8.27
C SER A 60 -2.10 -14.10 -7.33
N PRO A 61 -0.88 -14.47 -7.75
CA PRO A 61 0.08 -15.13 -6.86
C PRO A 61 0.33 -14.33 -5.57
N LEU A 62 0.45 -13.01 -5.68
CA LEU A 62 0.65 -12.12 -4.54
C LEU A 62 -0.60 -12.08 -3.64
N GLY A 63 -1.80 -11.96 -4.22
CA GLY A 63 -3.07 -11.97 -3.48
C GLY A 63 -3.28 -13.26 -2.69
N ARG A 64 -2.92 -14.41 -3.26
CA ARG A 64 -2.97 -15.70 -2.53
C ARG A 64 -2.00 -15.78 -1.36
N ARG A 65 -0.79 -15.21 -1.50
CA ARG A 65 0.18 -15.12 -0.40
C ARG A 65 -0.35 -14.22 0.72
N MET A 66 -0.97 -13.09 0.37
CA MET A 66 -1.63 -12.21 1.34
C MET A 66 -2.78 -12.92 2.07
N ALA A 67 -3.60 -13.68 1.35
CA ALA A 67 -4.69 -14.47 1.94
C ALA A 67 -4.17 -15.53 2.91
N ALA A 68 -3.09 -16.22 2.56
CA ALA A 68 -2.44 -17.18 3.45
C ALA A 68 -1.90 -16.54 4.72
N ALA A 69 -1.27 -15.37 4.59
CA ALA A 69 -0.80 -14.59 5.73
C ALA A 69 -1.96 -14.09 6.61
N ALA A 70 -3.04 -13.60 5.99
CA ALA A 70 -4.25 -13.17 6.69
C ALA A 70 -4.86 -14.30 7.53
N GLY A 71 -4.94 -15.51 6.99
CA GLY A 71 -5.43 -16.69 7.70
C GLY A 71 -4.59 -17.07 8.93
N GLN A 72 -3.35 -16.61 9.00
CA GLN A 72 -2.45 -16.79 10.14
C GLN A 72 -2.35 -15.57 11.06
N GLY A 73 -3.09 -14.49 10.78
CA GLY A 73 -2.99 -13.24 11.52
C GLY A 73 -1.70 -12.45 11.26
N LEU A 74 -1.06 -12.69 10.12
CA LEU A 74 0.25 -12.11 9.76
C LEU A 74 0.17 -11.02 8.67
N LEU A 75 -1.03 -10.64 8.25
CA LEU A 75 -1.27 -9.53 7.32
C LEU A 75 -1.61 -8.24 8.10
N TYR A 76 -0.88 -7.17 7.82
CA TYR A 76 -1.07 -5.84 8.40
C TYR A 76 -1.43 -4.87 7.29
N ARG A 77 -2.39 -3.97 7.54
CA ARG A 77 -2.89 -2.99 6.57
C ARG A 77 -3.00 -1.61 7.19
N GLU A 78 -2.92 -0.58 6.34
CA GLU A 78 -3.03 0.84 6.75
C GLU A 78 -2.18 1.17 7.97
N GLN A 79 -0.90 0.75 7.92
CA GLN A 79 0.02 0.91 9.03
C GLN A 79 0.68 2.29 8.99
N PRO A 80 0.35 3.21 9.93
CA PRO A 80 1.03 4.48 10.03
C PRO A 80 2.47 4.30 10.51
N PHE A 81 3.36 5.16 10.04
CA PHE A 81 4.75 5.20 10.48
C PHE A 81 5.29 6.62 10.56
N VAL A 82 6.34 6.78 11.37
CA VAL A 82 7.21 7.95 11.42
C VAL A 82 8.65 7.46 11.37
N LEU A 83 9.43 8.00 10.43
CA LEU A 83 10.82 7.64 10.21
C LEU A 83 11.71 8.90 10.29
N GLY A 84 12.70 8.91 11.19
CA GLY A 84 13.73 9.92 11.22
C GLY A 84 14.85 9.57 10.23
N ILE A 85 15.23 10.53 9.38
CA ILE A 85 16.29 10.36 8.39
C ILE A 85 17.29 11.51 8.52
N PRO A 86 18.62 11.25 8.55
CA PRO A 86 19.61 12.32 8.48
C PRO A 86 19.42 13.15 7.21
N VAL A 87 19.50 14.48 7.30
CA VAL A 87 19.27 15.39 6.15
C VAL A 87 20.20 15.08 4.98
N ALA A 88 21.43 14.67 5.25
CA ALA A 88 22.39 14.24 4.23
C ALA A 88 21.93 13.02 3.40
N SER A 89 20.90 12.29 3.87
CA SER A 89 20.32 11.11 3.23
C SER A 89 18.95 11.36 2.62
N THR A 90 18.44 12.59 2.67
CA THR A 90 17.12 12.95 2.14
C THR A 90 17.18 13.21 0.64
N VAL A 91 16.20 12.67 -0.06
CA VAL A 91 15.91 13.06 -1.45
C VAL A 91 14.99 14.28 -1.43
N SER A 92 15.09 15.17 -2.40
CA SER A 92 14.24 16.36 -2.47
C SER A 92 12.76 15.99 -2.36
N SER A 93 11.97 16.81 -1.65
CA SER A 93 10.53 16.61 -1.45
C SER A 93 9.73 16.52 -2.77
N GLU A 94 10.27 17.04 -3.86
CA GLU A 94 9.68 16.96 -5.21
C GLU A 94 9.65 15.53 -5.77
N SER A 95 10.51 14.63 -5.25
CA SER A 95 10.55 13.23 -5.64
C SER A 95 9.58 12.33 -4.87
N LEU A 96 8.84 12.89 -3.92
CA LEU A 96 7.88 12.16 -3.10
C LEU A 96 6.48 12.30 -3.70
N HIS A 97 6.08 11.32 -4.51
CA HIS A 97 4.75 11.26 -5.09
C HIS A 97 3.89 10.28 -4.28
N GLY A 98 2.77 10.78 -3.78
CA GLY A 98 1.78 9.94 -3.10
C GLY A 98 1.16 10.58 -1.86
N LYS A 99 -0.03 10.15 -1.52
CA LYS A 99 -0.86 10.64 -0.40
C LYS A 99 -0.23 10.53 0.98
N ALA A 100 0.81 9.76 1.10
CA ALA A 100 1.22 9.19 2.37
C ALA A 100 2.53 9.73 2.92
N LEU A 101 3.26 10.57 2.19
CA LEU A 101 4.54 11.06 2.70
C LEU A 101 4.49 12.55 3.00
N ARG A 102 4.63 12.89 4.27
CA ARG A 102 4.85 14.26 4.74
C ARG A 102 6.25 14.35 5.33
N THR A 103 6.97 15.39 4.96
CA THR A 103 8.26 15.72 5.55
C THR A 103 8.10 16.95 6.44
N THR A 104 8.56 16.87 7.68
CA THR A 104 8.71 18.02 8.55
C THR A 104 10.19 18.13 8.93
N GLN A 105 10.79 19.30 8.68
CA GLN A 105 12.12 19.61 9.21
C GLN A 105 11.95 20.11 10.63
N GLU A 106 12.49 19.38 11.59
CA GLU A 106 12.72 19.90 12.95
C GLU A 106 14.21 20.20 13.08
N ALA A 107 14.54 21.47 13.20
CA ALA A 107 15.87 21.91 13.59
C ALA A 107 16.03 21.70 15.10
N VAL A 108 16.63 20.60 15.49
CA VAL A 108 17.17 20.44 16.84
C VAL A 108 18.61 20.92 16.80
N GLY A 109 18.93 21.96 17.56
CA GLY A 109 20.17 22.74 17.55
C GLY A 109 21.47 21.97 17.85
N SER A 110 21.83 21.03 17.00
CA SER A 110 23.12 20.35 16.92
C SER A 110 23.41 19.98 15.46
N THR A 111 24.66 19.78 15.11
CA THR A 111 25.20 19.53 13.76
C THR A 111 24.59 18.36 12.98
N ASP A 112 23.63 17.62 13.53
CA ASP A 112 22.93 16.52 12.91
C ASP A 112 21.47 16.95 12.67
N GLU A 113 21.19 17.51 11.49
CA GLU A 113 19.83 17.80 11.06
C GLU A 113 19.12 16.51 10.63
N TRP A 114 17.94 16.27 11.20
CA TRP A 114 17.07 15.13 10.87
C TRP A 114 15.79 15.63 10.19
N THR A 115 15.36 14.91 9.17
CA THR A 115 14.04 15.08 8.56
C THR A 115 13.14 13.96 9.02
N MET A 116 11.94 14.30 9.49
CA MET A 116 10.92 13.33 9.83
C MET A 116 10.07 13.04 8.59
N VAL A 117 9.99 11.77 8.21
CA VAL A 117 9.12 11.26 7.15
C VAL A 117 8.02 10.46 7.80
N GLN A 118 6.77 10.81 7.50
CA GLN A 118 5.60 10.09 8.01
C GLN A 118 4.69 9.69 6.86
N GLY A 119 3.99 8.58 7.02
CA GLY A 119 3.08 8.07 6.01
C GLY A 119 2.25 6.90 6.52
N ILE A 120 1.52 6.30 5.59
CA ILE A 120 0.73 5.10 5.83
C ILE A 120 1.15 4.05 4.81
N ILE A 121 1.49 2.87 5.29
CA ILE A 121 1.82 1.70 4.46
C ILE A 121 0.53 0.95 4.18
N ASP A 122 0.20 0.72 2.91
CA ASP A 122 -1.05 0.07 2.50
C ASP A 122 -1.17 -1.34 3.06
N ALA A 123 -0.14 -2.17 2.85
CA ALA A 123 -0.11 -3.52 3.37
C ALA A 123 1.32 -4.06 3.48
N PHE A 124 1.53 -4.92 4.47
CA PHE A 124 2.67 -5.81 4.54
C PHE A 124 2.30 -7.09 5.28
N PHE A 125 3.02 -8.15 5.04
CA PHE A 125 2.79 -9.42 5.73
C PHE A 125 4.10 -10.15 6.04
N TYR A 126 4.05 -10.98 7.07
CA TYR A 126 5.17 -11.87 7.38
C TYR A 126 5.05 -13.18 6.61
N GLU A 127 6.16 -13.60 6.04
CA GLU A 127 6.33 -14.87 5.35
C GLU A 127 7.74 -15.38 5.62
N ASP A 128 7.86 -16.58 6.18
CA ASP A 128 9.13 -17.20 6.57
C ASP A 128 9.98 -16.33 7.54
N GLY A 129 9.32 -15.53 8.37
CA GLY A 129 9.97 -14.66 9.36
C GLY A 129 10.48 -13.33 8.81
N GLU A 130 10.32 -13.08 7.51
CA GLU A 130 10.66 -11.84 6.83
C GLU A 130 9.40 -11.09 6.36
N ILE A 131 9.57 -9.86 5.92
CA ILE A 131 8.46 -9.00 5.50
C ILE A 131 8.36 -8.96 3.97
N VAL A 132 7.13 -9.05 3.48
CA VAL A 132 6.75 -8.69 2.11
C VAL A 132 5.93 -7.41 2.17
N LEU A 133 6.45 -6.35 1.58
CA LEU A 133 5.82 -5.03 1.52
C LEU A 133 5.04 -4.90 0.21
N MET A 134 3.87 -4.28 0.29
CA MET A 134 3.00 -4.10 -0.85
C MET A 134 2.28 -2.76 -0.81
N ASP A 135 2.10 -2.17 -1.98
CA ASP A 135 1.42 -0.89 -2.19
C ASP A 135 0.48 -0.99 -3.40
N TYR A 136 -0.72 -0.39 -3.29
CA TYR A 136 -1.71 -0.39 -4.36
C TYR A 136 -1.64 0.89 -5.18
N LYS A 137 -1.71 0.77 -6.52
CA LYS A 137 -1.73 1.94 -7.41
C LYS A 137 -2.84 1.81 -8.46
N THR A 138 -3.59 2.89 -8.62
CA THR A 138 -4.65 3.03 -9.63
C THR A 138 -4.26 3.96 -10.77
N ASP A 139 -3.02 4.45 -10.77
CA ASP A 139 -2.49 5.37 -11.77
C ASP A 139 -2.52 4.76 -13.17
N ARG A 140 -2.79 5.60 -14.16
CA ARG A 140 -2.77 5.23 -15.58
C ARG A 140 -1.36 5.24 -16.15
N LEU A 141 -0.50 4.42 -15.56
CA LEU A 141 0.84 4.13 -16.07
C LEU A 141 0.79 2.77 -16.76
N TYR A 142 1.47 2.64 -17.88
CA TYR A 142 1.37 1.44 -18.74
C TYR A 142 2.69 0.69 -18.87
N ARG A 143 3.77 1.21 -18.28
CA ARG A 143 5.09 0.58 -18.25
C ARG A 143 5.53 0.39 -16.82
N GLU A 144 6.16 -0.73 -16.52
CA GLU A 144 6.64 -1.03 -15.17
C GLU A 144 7.73 -0.05 -14.70
N GLU A 145 8.57 0.40 -15.64
CA GLU A 145 9.62 1.38 -15.39
C GLU A 145 9.05 2.68 -14.83
N ASP A 146 7.91 3.14 -15.36
CA ASP A 146 7.26 4.38 -14.92
C ASP A 146 6.80 4.27 -13.45
N PHE A 147 6.37 3.07 -13.00
CA PHE A 147 6.06 2.81 -11.60
C PHE A 147 7.32 2.83 -10.72
N ARG A 148 8.42 2.20 -11.17
CA ARG A 148 9.68 2.19 -10.43
C ARG A 148 10.26 3.59 -10.28
N GLU A 149 10.27 4.37 -11.33
CA GLU A 149 10.73 5.76 -11.31
C GLU A 149 9.88 6.63 -10.38
N ARG A 150 8.57 6.50 -10.46
CA ARG A 150 7.63 7.35 -9.71
C ARG A 150 7.53 7.00 -8.23
N TYR A 151 7.57 5.73 -7.88
CA TYR A 151 7.25 5.25 -6.54
C TYR A 151 8.42 4.57 -5.80
N GLY A 152 9.54 4.35 -6.47
CA GLY A 152 10.68 3.64 -5.89
C GLY A 152 11.19 4.28 -4.60
N ILE A 153 11.27 5.62 -4.56
CA ILE A 153 11.72 6.37 -3.37
C ILE A 153 10.70 6.24 -2.23
N GLN A 154 9.41 6.35 -2.52
CA GLN A 154 8.35 6.17 -1.53
C GLN A 154 8.46 4.80 -0.85
N LEU A 155 8.58 3.75 -1.65
CA LEU A 155 8.63 2.39 -1.14
C LEU A 155 9.95 2.06 -0.44
N GLU A 156 11.03 2.72 -0.81
CA GLU A 156 12.29 2.63 -0.07
C GLU A 156 12.14 3.20 1.35
N TYR A 157 11.42 4.31 1.52
CA TYR A 157 11.11 4.83 2.85
C TYR A 157 10.20 3.91 3.65
N TYR A 158 9.22 3.29 3.02
CA TYR A 158 8.35 2.29 3.65
C TYR A 158 9.16 1.08 4.12
N ARG A 159 10.06 0.57 3.27
CA ARG A 159 10.96 -0.53 3.61
C ARG A 159 11.81 -0.19 4.84
N ARG A 160 12.48 0.97 4.85
CA ARG A 160 13.31 1.42 5.98
C ARG A 160 12.49 1.57 7.25
N ALA A 161 11.31 2.14 7.16
CA ALA A 161 10.43 2.30 8.32
C ALA A 161 10.04 0.94 8.91
N LEU A 162 9.64 -0.03 8.09
CA LEU A 162 9.30 -1.37 8.55
C LEU A 162 10.50 -2.07 9.19
N GLU A 163 11.66 -2.03 8.55
CA GLU A 163 12.88 -2.65 9.10
C GLU A 163 13.29 -2.02 10.44
N GLN A 164 13.18 -0.70 10.56
CA GLN A 164 13.49 0.00 11.81
C GLN A 164 12.49 -0.32 12.92
N ILE A 165 11.19 -0.33 12.63
CA ILE A 165 10.12 -0.55 13.62
C ILE A 165 10.07 -2.02 14.06
N THR A 166 10.23 -2.96 13.12
CA THR A 166 10.03 -4.39 13.39
C THR A 166 11.31 -5.15 13.72
N GLY A 167 12.47 -4.62 13.34
CA GLY A 167 13.75 -5.33 13.39
C GLY A 167 13.83 -6.51 12.41
N LYS A 168 12.91 -6.61 11.44
CA LYS A 168 12.86 -7.69 10.46
C LYS A 168 13.22 -7.16 9.08
N GLN A 169 13.85 -8.01 8.27
CA GLN A 169 14.19 -7.67 6.89
C GLN A 169 12.94 -7.66 5.98
N VAL A 170 12.86 -6.68 5.09
CA VAL A 170 11.90 -6.67 3.98
C VAL A 170 12.55 -7.41 2.81
N LYS A 171 12.12 -8.64 2.55
CA LYS A 171 12.69 -9.49 1.50
C LYS A 171 12.15 -9.17 0.09
N GLU A 172 10.96 -8.60 0.03
CA GLU A 172 10.31 -8.24 -1.22
C GLU A 172 9.49 -6.96 -1.06
N THR A 173 9.51 -6.13 -2.11
CA THR A 173 8.69 -4.93 -2.23
C THR A 173 7.93 -4.97 -3.54
N TRP A 174 6.61 -4.79 -3.49
CA TRP A 174 5.71 -4.90 -4.62
C TRP A 174 4.80 -3.70 -4.75
N ILE A 175 4.52 -3.30 -6.00
CA ILE A 175 3.37 -2.47 -6.36
C ILE A 175 2.36 -3.37 -7.07
N TYR A 176 1.10 -3.37 -6.63
CA TYR A 176 0.03 -3.91 -7.44
C TYR A 176 -0.64 -2.79 -8.24
N SER A 177 -0.50 -2.82 -9.55
CA SER A 177 -1.13 -1.87 -10.45
C SER A 177 -2.50 -2.39 -10.89
N PHE A 178 -3.59 -1.73 -10.48
CA PHE A 178 -4.93 -2.03 -10.98
C PHE A 178 -5.10 -1.69 -12.45
N THR A 179 -4.35 -0.72 -12.97
CA THR A 179 -4.35 -0.39 -14.41
C THR A 179 -3.73 -1.50 -15.26
N LEU A 180 -2.60 -2.06 -14.83
CA LEU A 180 -1.95 -3.18 -15.52
C LEU A 180 -2.57 -4.53 -15.12
N GLY A 181 -3.30 -4.60 -14.02
CA GLY A 181 -3.87 -5.82 -13.46
C GLY A 181 -2.82 -6.84 -13.07
N ARG A 182 -1.66 -6.39 -12.55
CA ARG A 182 -0.56 -7.27 -12.12
C ARG A 182 0.34 -6.61 -11.08
N ALA A 183 1.11 -7.44 -10.37
CA ALA A 183 2.14 -7.02 -9.45
C ALA A 183 3.45 -6.70 -10.17
N ILE A 184 4.15 -5.66 -9.70
CA ILE A 184 5.44 -5.19 -10.16
C ILE A 184 6.40 -5.27 -8.98
N ARG A 185 7.50 -6.01 -9.12
CA ARG A 185 8.55 -6.08 -8.10
C ARG A 185 9.52 -4.90 -8.25
N LEU A 186 9.85 -4.24 -7.14
CA LEU A 186 10.84 -3.19 -7.08
C LEU A 186 12.22 -3.71 -6.70
#